data_0db176424401230b7030733294ac7298
#
_entry.id   0db176424401230b7030733294ac7298
#
_cell.length_a   1.000
_cell.length_b   1.000
_cell.length_c   1.000
_cell.angle_alpha   90.00
_cell.angle_beta   90.00
_cell.angle_gamma   90.00
#
_symmetry.space_group_name_H-M   'P 1'
#
loop_
_entity.id
_entity.type
_entity.pdbx_description
1 polymer ?
#
loop_
_entity_poly.entity_id
_entity_poly.type
_entity_poly.pdbx_seq_one_letter_code
_entity_poly.pdbx_strand_id
1 'polypeptide(L)'
;RRYRYADSLATASIAAGGTLGILIPPSVILVIYGLLTEQSIGKLFMAGFIPGFIGILFYTLAVYFVVTRNPSLGPAGERTAWPQRLLALKDVWTTLALFTFVIGGIYIGLFSATEAAGMGAAGALLITFLKGSLKGSVLIEVSREAAGLTAKLFALLFGASMFSNFLNRAGLPDALLGLIN
;
A
#
# COMPACT_ATOMS: atom_id res chain seq x y z
N ARG A 1 -6.08 4.31 -21.62
CA ARG A 1 -6.34 4.37 -23.07
C ARG A 1 -7.22 3.20 -23.57
N ARG A 2 -7.06 2.00 -23.04
CA ARG A 2 -7.86 0.82 -23.44
C ARG A 2 -9.38 1.03 -23.24
N TYR A 3 -9.77 1.74 -22.18
CA TYR A 3 -11.16 1.97 -21.80
C TYR A 3 -11.69 3.35 -22.19
N ARG A 4 -10.92 4.15 -22.92
CA ARG A 4 -11.30 5.50 -23.42
C ARG A 4 -11.73 6.47 -22.30
N TYR A 5 -11.22 6.30 -21.07
CA TYR A 5 -11.42 7.27 -20.01
C TYR A 5 -10.67 8.56 -20.30
N ALA A 6 -11.22 9.69 -19.90
CA ALA A 6 -10.53 10.96 -19.94
C ALA A 6 -9.25 10.88 -19.10
N ASP A 7 -8.15 11.43 -19.60
CA ASP A 7 -6.85 11.39 -18.92
C ASP A 7 -6.92 12.02 -17.53
N SER A 8 -7.75 13.07 -17.34
CA SER A 8 -7.99 13.71 -16.05
C SER A 8 -8.61 12.75 -15.04
N LEU A 9 -9.64 11.99 -15.42
CA LEU A 9 -10.28 11.02 -14.52
C LEU A 9 -9.33 9.84 -14.23
N ALA A 10 -8.62 9.36 -15.24
CA ALA A 10 -7.68 8.26 -15.10
C ALA A 10 -6.52 8.62 -14.16
N THR A 11 -5.89 9.77 -14.35
CA THR A 11 -4.78 10.25 -13.50
C THR A 11 -5.23 10.54 -12.07
N ALA A 12 -6.40 11.19 -11.91
CA ALA A 12 -6.97 11.42 -10.58
C ALA A 12 -7.27 10.11 -9.83
N SER A 13 -7.83 9.11 -10.53
CA SER A 13 -8.14 7.80 -9.93
C SER A 13 -6.86 7.03 -9.54
N ILE A 14 -5.79 7.11 -10.35
CA ILE A 14 -4.51 6.49 -10.04
C ILE A 14 -3.87 7.19 -8.84
N ALA A 15 -3.87 8.51 -8.79
CA ALA A 15 -3.33 9.28 -7.67
C ALA A 15 -4.09 8.97 -6.36
N ALA A 16 -5.43 8.97 -6.42
CA ALA A 16 -6.27 8.62 -5.28
C ALA A 16 -6.06 7.17 -4.81
N GLY A 17 -5.96 6.21 -5.74
CA GLY A 17 -5.64 4.82 -5.42
C GLY A 17 -4.26 4.67 -4.77
N GLY A 18 -3.28 5.45 -5.22
CA GLY A 18 -1.94 5.48 -4.62
C GLY A 18 -1.93 5.95 -3.16
N THR A 19 -2.77 6.94 -2.82
CA THR A 19 -2.88 7.40 -1.41
C THR A 19 -3.56 6.35 -0.52
N LEU A 20 -4.51 5.57 -1.04
CA LEU A 20 -5.11 4.45 -0.30
C LEU A 20 -4.11 3.33 0.00
N GLY A 21 -3.14 3.09 -0.89
CA GLY A 21 -2.08 2.11 -0.69
C GLY A 21 -1.19 2.39 0.53
N ILE A 22 -1.16 3.63 1.00
CA ILE A 22 -0.46 4.01 2.24
C ILE A 22 -1.23 3.57 3.49
N LEU A 23 -2.57 3.55 3.42
CA LEU A 23 -3.45 3.22 4.54
C LEU A 23 -3.74 1.72 4.66
N ILE A 24 -3.84 1.03 3.52
CA ILE A 24 -4.25 -0.38 3.50
C ILE A 24 -3.02 -1.27 3.71
N PRO A 25 -3.01 -2.14 4.74
CA PRO A 25 -1.88 -3.05 4.99
C PRO A 25 -1.65 -4.07 3.86
N PRO A 26 -0.40 -4.50 3.66
CA PRO A 26 0.84 -4.09 4.32
C PRO A 26 1.34 -2.71 3.86
N SER A 27 1.60 -1.81 4.78
CA SER A 27 1.99 -0.43 4.50
C SER A 27 3.37 -0.12 5.07
N VAL A 28 4.30 0.29 4.22
CA VAL A 28 5.66 0.68 4.64
C VAL A 28 5.62 1.91 5.56
N ILE A 29 4.71 2.85 5.29
CA ILE A 29 4.57 4.06 6.11
C ILE A 29 4.10 3.72 7.52
N LEU A 30 3.14 2.79 7.66
CA LEU A 30 2.69 2.33 8.98
C LEU A 30 3.80 1.54 9.71
N VAL A 31 4.66 0.81 9.00
CA VAL A 31 5.84 0.16 9.60
C VAL A 31 6.80 1.20 10.15
N ILE A 32 7.16 2.22 9.34
CA ILE A 32 8.05 3.30 9.76
C ILE A 32 7.47 4.06 10.95
N TYR A 33 6.19 4.40 10.88
CA TYR A 33 5.50 5.06 11.98
C TYR A 33 5.54 4.22 13.27
N GLY A 34 5.27 2.92 13.16
CA GLY A 34 5.35 1.99 14.29
C GLY A 34 6.74 1.92 14.92
N LEU A 35 7.79 1.91 14.09
CA LEU A 35 9.18 1.93 14.57
C LEU A 35 9.55 3.24 15.28
N LEU A 36 9.16 4.38 14.72
CA LEU A 36 9.47 5.70 15.30
C LEU A 36 8.69 5.99 16.58
N THR A 37 7.46 5.45 16.69
CA THR A 37 6.58 5.68 17.84
C THR A 37 6.57 4.52 18.84
N GLU A 38 7.39 3.49 18.60
CA GLU A 38 7.45 2.25 19.41
C GLU A 38 6.09 1.55 19.55
N GLN A 39 5.23 1.69 18.52
CA GLN A 39 3.90 1.06 18.49
C GLN A 39 3.93 -0.27 17.77
N SER A 40 3.00 -1.17 18.15
CA SER A 40 2.83 -2.46 17.49
C SER A 40 2.39 -2.28 16.03
N ILE A 41 3.23 -2.72 15.08
CA ILE A 41 2.93 -2.66 13.64
C ILE A 41 1.65 -3.44 13.31
N GLY A 42 1.43 -4.59 13.94
CA GLY A 42 0.20 -5.36 13.76
C GLY A 42 -1.07 -4.59 14.17
N LYS A 43 -1.02 -3.86 15.30
CA LYS A 43 -2.14 -3.00 15.73
C LYS A 43 -2.36 -1.83 14.78
N LEU A 44 -1.29 -1.22 14.28
CA LEU A 44 -1.37 -0.14 13.27
C LEU A 44 -1.97 -0.65 11.97
N PHE A 45 -1.62 -1.85 11.54
CA PHE A 45 -2.21 -2.48 10.37
C PHE A 45 -3.71 -2.71 10.57
N MET A 46 -4.15 -3.22 11.72
CA MET A 46 -5.58 -3.34 12.02
C MET A 46 -6.30 -2.00 12.00
N ALA A 47 -5.71 -0.97 12.60
CA ALA A 47 -6.28 0.37 12.63
C ALA A 47 -6.42 0.98 11.22
N GLY A 48 -5.51 0.65 10.29
CA GLY A 48 -5.52 1.12 8.91
C GLY A 48 -6.69 0.61 8.04
N PHE A 49 -7.31 -0.53 8.41
CA PHE A 49 -8.39 -1.11 7.60
C PHE A 49 -9.64 -0.22 7.58
N ILE A 50 -10.08 0.29 8.74
CA ILE A 50 -11.31 1.10 8.81
C ILE A 50 -11.19 2.37 7.95
N PRO A 51 -10.18 3.24 8.14
CA PRO A 51 -10.02 4.41 7.28
C PRO A 51 -9.74 4.04 5.82
N GLY A 52 -9.05 2.93 5.55
CA GLY A 52 -8.85 2.42 4.21
C GLY A 52 -10.17 2.08 3.51
N PHE A 53 -11.06 1.34 4.18
CA PHE A 53 -12.40 1.03 3.65
C PHE A 53 -13.25 2.27 3.43
N ILE A 54 -13.24 3.22 4.36
CA ILE A 54 -13.94 4.50 4.23
C ILE A 54 -13.40 5.26 3.02
N GLY A 55 -12.07 5.28 2.84
CA GLY A 55 -11.43 5.91 1.69
C GLY A 55 -11.85 5.27 0.35
N ILE A 56 -11.87 3.93 0.26
CA ILE A 56 -12.36 3.21 -0.93
C ILE A 56 -13.81 3.62 -1.25
N LEU A 57 -14.67 3.65 -0.22
CA LEU A 57 -16.07 4.02 -0.38
C LEU A 57 -16.21 5.45 -0.94
N PHE A 58 -15.53 6.42 -0.32
CA PHE A 58 -15.61 7.81 -0.76
C PHE A 58 -15.02 8.03 -2.15
N TYR A 59 -13.90 7.39 -2.49
CA TYR A 59 -13.35 7.50 -3.84
C TYR A 59 -14.25 6.85 -4.88
N THR A 60 -14.83 5.71 -4.56
CA THR A 60 -15.82 5.06 -5.44
C THR A 60 -17.04 5.94 -5.66
N LEU A 61 -17.57 6.53 -4.60
CA LEU A 61 -18.69 7.47 -4.69
C LEU A 61 -18.32 8.73 -5.48
N ALA A 62 -17.13 9.29 -5.29
CA ALA A 62 -16.65 10.44 -6.04
C ALA A 62 -16.57 10.15 -7.54
N VAL A 63 -15.96 9.01 -7.91
CA VAL A 63 -15.88 8.57 -9.32
C VAL A 63 -17.28 8.34 -9.88
N TYR A 64 -18.16 7.66 -9.14
CA TYR A 64 -19.55 7.43 -9.53
C TYR A 64 -20.29 8.75 -9.80
N PHE A 65 -20.15 9.73 -8.90
CA PHE A 65 -20.77 11.03 -9.04
C PHE A 65 -20.25 11.82 -10.25
N VAL A 66 -18.94 11.81 -10.47
CA VAL A 66 -18.30 12.48 -11.63
C VAL A 66 -18.80 11.88 -12.94
N VAL A 67 -18.78 10.54 -13.04
CA VAL A 67 -19.17 9.84 -14.28
C VAL A 67 -20.66 9.92 -14.54
N THR A 68 -21.52 9.94 -13.53
CA THR A 68 -22.96 10.13 -13.70
C THR A 68 -23.31 11.54 -14.18
N ARG A 69 -22.55 12.54 -13.77
CA ARG A 69 -22.73 13.92 -14.26
C ARG A 69 -22.16 14.15 -15.66
N ASN A 70 -21.02 13.52 -15.94
CA ASN A 70 -20.32 13.66 -17.23
C ASN A 70 -19.93 12.27 -17.77
N PRO A 71 -20.87 11.55 -18.41
CA PRO A 71 -20.60 10.18 -18.92
C PRO A 71 -19.46 10.09 -19.95
N SER A 72 -19.12 11.22 -20.60
CA SER A 72 -18.01 11.26 -21.56
C SER A 72 -16.63 11.10 -20.90
N LEU A 73 -16.51 11.38 -19.58
CA LEU A 73 -15.25 11.23 -18.85
C LEU A 73 -14.92 9.77 -18.55
N GLY A 74 -15.95 8.92 -18.43
CA GLY A 74 -15.82 7.50 -18.11
C GLY A 74 -16.91 6.68 -18.79
N PRO A 75 -16.76 6.38 -20.09
CA PRO A 75 -17.76 5.58 -20.80
C PRO A 75 -17.90 4.19 -20.18
N ALA A 76 -19.13 3.69 -20.09
CA ALA A 76 -19.40 2.37 -19.55
C ALA A 76 -18.69 1.29 -20.37
N GLY A 77 -17.94 0.43 -19.72
CA GLY A 77 -17.32 -0.74 -20.35
C GLY A 77 -18.34 -1.84 -20.65
N GLU A 78 -17.91 -2.82 -21.43
CA GLU A 78 -18.72 -4.01 -21.70
C GLU A 78 -19.02 -4.78 -20.42
N ARG A 79 -20.25 -5.26 -20.30
CA ARG A 79 -20.65 -6.08 -19.14
C ARG A 79 -20.04 -7.46 -19.25
N THR A 80 -19.11 -7.78 -18.37
CA THR A 80 -18.51 -9.11 -18.27
C THR A 80 -19.46 -10.07 -17.57
N ALA A 81 -19.69 -11.25 -18.18
CA ALA A 81 -20.54 -12.30 -17.61
C ALA A 81 -19.94 -12.87 -16.29
N TRP A 82 -20.79 -13.31 -15.37
CA TRP A 82 -20.38 -13.88 -14.08
C TRP A 82 -19.33 -15.00 -14.18
N PRO A 83 -19.45 -15.99 -15.12
CA PRO A 83 -18.42 -17.03 -15.27
C PRO A 83 -17.03 -16.50 -15.58
N GLN A 84 -16.94 -15.46 -16.41
CA GLN A 84 -15.66 -14.82 -16.76
C GLN A 84 -15.04 -14.07 -15.55
N ARG A 85 -15.88 -13.50 -14.68
CA ARG A 85 -15.42 -12.87 -13.44
C ARG A 85 -14.83 -13.89 -12.46
N LEU A 86 -15.46 -15.06 -12.35
CA LEU A 86 -14.95 -16.17 -11.52
C LEU A 86 -13.65 -16.75 -12.08
N LEU A 87 -13.52 -16.85 -13.41
CA LEU A 87 -12.27 -17.27 -14.05
C LEU A 87 -11.14 -16.28 -13.78
N ALA A 88 -11.41 -14.97 -13.85
CA ALA A 88 -10.43 -13.95 -13.53
C ALA A 88 -9.98 -14.01 -12.05
N LEU A 89 -10.86 -14.41 -11.13
CA LEU A 89 -10.51 -14.62 -9.72
C LEU A 89 -9.50 -15.78 -9.56
N LYS A 90 -9.58 -16.81 -10.40
CA LYS A 90 -8.63 -17.92 -10.41
C LYS A 90 -7.20 -17.47 -10.73
N ASP A 91 -7.05 -16.45 -11.58
CA ASP A 91 -5.73 -15.95 -11.99
C ASP A 91 -5.02 -15.19 -10.85
N VAL A 92 -5.79 -14.56 -9.96
CA VAL A 92 -5.27 -13.81 -8.81
C VAL A 92 -5.27 -14.61 -7.50
N TRP A 93 -5.78 -15.85 -7.52
CA TRP A 93 -5.93 -16.69 -6.33
C TRP A 93 -4.62 -16.84 -5.54
N THR A 94 -3.51 -17.13 -6.20
CA THR A 94 -2.21 -17.32 -5.56
C THR A 94 -1.74 -16.07 -4.80
N THR A 95 -1.99 -14.89 -5.36
CA THR A 95 -1.67 -13.60 -4.73
C THR A 95 -2.57 -13.35 -3.52
N LEU A 96 -3.88 -13.62 -3.65
CA LEU A 96 -4.83 -13.51 -2.55
C LEU A 96 -4.51 -14.48 -1.41
N ALA A 97 -4.13 -15.73 -1.73
CA ALA A 97 -3.74 -16.72 -0.75
C ALA A 97 -2.48 -16.28 0.02
N LEU A 98 -1.46 -15.79 -0.68
CA LEU A 98 -0.25 -15.26 -0.06
C LEU A 98 -0.54 -14.06 0.83
N PHE A 99 -1.35 -13.12 0.34
CA PHE A 99 -1.77 -11.95 1.11
C PHE A 99 -2.50 -12.36 2.40
N THR A 100 -3.48 -13.26 2.28
CA THR A 100 -4.25 -13.77 3.43
C THR A 100 -3.36 -14.51 4.41
N PHE A 101 -2.40 -15.29 3.93
CA PHE A 101 -1.44 -16.01 4.77
C PHE A 101 -0.56 -15.04 5.57
N VAL A 102 0.01 -14.03 4.91
CA VAL A 102 0.91 -13.05 5.53
C VAL A 102 0.16 -12.18 6.55
N ILE A 103 -0.94 -11.56 6.13
CA ILE A 103 -1.72 -10.65 6.99
C ILE A 103 -2.46 -11.43 8.07
N GLY A 104 -3.06 -12.57 7.72
CA GLY A 104 -3.71 -13.45 8.68
C GLY A 104 -2.73 -13.95 9.74
N GLY A 105 -1.51 -14.36 9.34
CA GLY A 105 -0.46 -14.79 10.24
C GLY A 105 -0.03 -13.74 11.25
N ILE A 106 0.03 -12.45 10.84
CA ILE A 106 0.28 -11.34 11.77
C ILE A 106 -0.87 -11.21 12.79
N TYR A 107 -2.12 -11.31 12.34
CA TYR A 107 -3.28 -11.06 13.20
C TYR A 107 -3.55 -12.18 14.22
N ILE A 108 -3.29 -13.44 13.84
CA ILE A 108 -3.39 -14.56 14.78
C ILE A 108 -2.12 -14.75 15.62
N GLY A 109 -1.10 -13.89 15.43
CA GLY A 109 0.13 -13.90 16.22
C GLY A 109 1.14 -14.97 15.84
N LEU A 110 1.01 -15.60 14.66
CA LEU A 110 2.00 -16.56 14.15
C LEU A 110 3.31 -15.89 13.76
N PHE A 111 3.24 -14.66 13.28
CA PHE A 111 4.39 -13.89 12.81
C PHE A 111 4.39 -12.48 13.41
N SER A 112 5.57 -12.00 13.76
CA SER A 112 5.82 -10.57 13.84
C SER A 112 5.75 -9.95 12.43
N ALA A 113 5.57 -8.63 12.34
CA ALA A 113 5.53 -7.94 11.04
C ALA A 113 6.82 -8.15 10.22
N THR A 114 7.98 -8.26 10.88
CA THR A 114 9.27 -8.50 10.25
C THR A 114 9.37 -9.92 9.69
N GLU A 115 8.95 -10.92 10.48
CA GLU A 115 8.92 -12.32 10.02
C GLU A 115 7.93 -12.50 8.86
N ALA A 116 6.76 -11.87 8.96
CA ALA A 116 5.74 -11.88 7.91
C ALA A 116 6.24 -11.29 6.59
N ALA A 117 7.07 -10.25 6.64
CA ALA A 117 7.72 -9.69 5.44
C ALA A 117 8.65 -10.73 4.77
N GLY A 118 9.45 -11.44 5.58
CA GLY A 118 10.31 -12.53 5.08
C GLY A 118 9.49 -13.68 4.48
N MET A 119 8.42 -14.11 5.18
CA MET A 119 7.52 -15.16 4.69
C MET A 119 6.80 -14.74 3.40
N GLY A 120 6.38 -13.47 3.30
CA GLY A 120 5.79 -12.91 2.09
C GLY A 120 6.74 -12.91 0.91
N ALA A 121 7.98 -12.47 1.11
CA ALA A 121 9.03 -12.49 0.09
C ALA A 121 9.36 -13.92 -0.36
N ALA A 122 9.56 -14.84 0.58
CA ALA A 122 9.83 -16.25 0.29
C ALA A 122 8.66 -16.91 -0.45
N GLY A 123 7.41 -16.64 -0.02
CA GLY A 123 6.20 -17.13 -0.67
C GLY A 123 6.04 -16.61 -2.09
N ALA A 124 6.32 -15.32 -2.34
CA ALA A 124 6.28 -14.74 -3.68
C ALA A 124 7.34 -15.36 -4.60
N LEU A 125 8.56 -15.57 -4.10
CA LEU A 125 9.62 -16.28 -4.83
C LEU A 125 9.22 -17.71 -5.17
N LEU A 126 8.67 -18.44 -4.20
CA LEU A 126 8.20 -19.81 -4.39
C LEU A 126 7.09 -19.89 -5.45
N ILE A 127 6.09 -19.02 -5.37
CA ILE A 127 5.02 -18.96 -6.36
C ILE A 127 5.56 -18.67 -7.75
N THR A 128 6.50 -17.72 -7.87
CA THR A 128 7.11 -17.33 -9.13
C THR A 128 7.94 -18.48 -9.71
N PHE A 129 8.64 -19.22 -8.86
CA PHE A 129 9.41 -20.42 -9.22
C PHE A 129 8.47 -21.52 -9.73
N LEU A 130 7.41 -21.85 -8.98
CA LEU A 130 6.43 -22.88 -9.35
C LEU A 130 5.69 -22.56 -10.66
N LYS A 131 5.47 -21.27 -10.94
CA LYS A 131 4.90 -20.80 -12.21
C LYS A 131 5.90 -20.79 -13.37
N GLY A 132 7.16 -21.16 -13.14
CA GLY A 132 8.20 -21.16 -14.16
C GLY A 132 8.62 -19.79 -14.68
N SER A 133 8.23 -18.73 -13.96
CA SER A 133 8.48 -17.34 -14.36
C SER A 133 9.73 -16.74 -13.72
N LEU A 134 10.38 -17.46 -12.80
CA LEU A 134 11.58 -17.00 -12.11
C LEU A 134 12.81 -17.11 -13.02
N LYS A 135 13.19 -15.97 -13.60
CA LYS A 135 14.42 -15.83 -14.39
C LYS A 135 15.46 -15.09 -13.55
N GLY A 136 16.75 -15.40 -13.74
CA GLY A 136 17.84 -14.72 -13.03
C GLY A 136 17.83 -13.19 -13.24
N SER A 137 17.47 -12.72 -14.44
CA SER A 137 17.31 -11.29 -14.73
C SER A 137 16.22 -10.64 -13.90
N VAL A 138 15.07 -11.31 -13.70
CA VAL A 138 13.95 -10.82 -12.87
C VAL A 138 14.38 -10.73 -11.41
N LEU A 139 15.11 -11.74 -10.91
CA LEU A 139 15.61 -11.72 -9.53
C LEU A 139 16.56 -10.54 -9.28
N ILE A 140 17.50 -10.29 -10.21
CA ILE A 140 18.42 -9.14 -10.12
C ILE A 140 17.67 -7.83 -10.17
N GLU A 141 16.69 -7.69 -11.06
CA GLU A 141 15.85 -6.48 -11.20
C GLU A 141 15.08 -6.20 -9.92
N VAL A 142 14.35 -7.19 -9.39
CA VAL A 142 13.57 -7.06 -8.14
C VAL A 142 14.50 -6.73 -6.95
N SER A 143 15.68 -7.39 -6.87
CA SER A 143 16.65 -7.10 -5.82
C SER A 143 17.20 -5.67 -5.90
N ARG A 144 17.47 -5.18 -7.10
CA ARG A 144 17.92 -3.79 -7.33
C ARG A 144 16.85 -2.78 -6.96
N GLU A 145 15.59 -3.02 -7.35
CA GLU A 145 14.47 -2.16 -6.98
C GLU A 145 14.25 -2.16 -5.46
N ALA A 146 14.24 -3.32 -4.83
CA ALA A 146 14.10 -3.43 -3.37
C ALA A 146 15.23 -2.70 -2.63
N ALA A 147 16.48 -2.88 -3.05
CA ALA A 147 17.62 -2.17 -2.47
C ALA A 147 17.51 -0.65 -2.67
N GLY A 148 17.10 -0.20 -3.86
CA GLY A 148 16.89 1.21 -4.16
C GLY A 148 15.78 1.85 -3.33
N LEU A 149 14.66 1.17 -3.15
CA LEU A 149 13.57 1.61 -2.28
C LEU A 149 14.01 1.68 -0.82
N THR A 150 14.69 0.64 -0.33
CA THR A 150 15.22 0.59 1.02
C THR A 150 16.18 1.74 1.29
N ALA A 151 17.14 2.00 0.39
CA ALA A 151 18.07 3.11 0.52
C ALA A 151 17.37 4.47 0.59
N LYS A 152 16.35 4.71 -0.25
CA LYS A 152 15.55 5.94 -0.21
C LYS A 152 14.80 6.11 1.11
N LEU A 153 14.21 5.02 1.63
CA LEU A 153 13.48 5.05 2.90
C LEU A 153 14.42 5.34 4.08
N PHE A 154 15.59 4.71 4.12
CA PHE A 154 16.58 5.00 5.16
C PHE A 154 17.12 6.44 5.07
N ALA A 155 17.39 6.95 3.87
CA ALA A 155 17.81 8.34 3.70
C ALA A 155 16.74 9.31 4.24
N LEU A 156 15.45 9.03 3.97
CA LEU A 156 14.34 9.82 4.49
C LEU A 156 14.24 9.74 6.02
N LEU A 157 14.40 8.55 6.60
CA LEU A 157 14.40 8.34 8.05
C LEU A 157 15.53 9.08 8.74
N PHE A 158 16.75 9.02 8.20
CA PHE A 158 17.89 9.77 8.74
C PHE A 158 17.64 11.28 8.67
N GLY A 159 17.16 11.78 7.52
CA GLY A 159 16.81 13.20 7.38
C GLY A 159 15.74 13.64 8.38
N ALA A 160 14.67 12.86 8.53
CA ALA A 160 13.61 13.14 9.48
C ALA A 160 14.11 13.13 10.94
N SER A 161 14.95 12.15 11.31
CA SER A 161 15.54 12.07 12.64
C SER A 161 16.47 13.25 12.95
N MET A 162 17.31 13.64 12.00
CA MET A 162 18.18 14.82 12.12
C MET A 162 17.35 16.10 12.28
N PHE A 163 16.32 16.26 11.47
CA PHE A 163 15.41 17.41 11.53
C PHE A 163 14.65 17.46 12.87
N SER A 164 14.12 16.34 13.33
CA SER A 164 13.45 16.24 14.64
C SER A 164 14.39 16.61 15.79
N ASN A 165 15.62 16.09 15.79
CA ASN A 165 16.63 16.44 16.79
C ASN A 165 17.00 17.93 16.75
N PHE A 166 17.09 18.51 15.55
CA PHE A 166 17.34 19.94 15.40
C PHE A 166 16.21 20.77 16.01
N LEU A 167 14.95 20.46 15.69
CA LEU A 167 13.77 21.17 16.22
C LEU A 167 13.69 21.07 17.76
N ASN A 168 13.94 19.89 18.32
CA ASN A 168 13.95 19.68 19.76
C ASN A 168 15.06 20.50 20.43
N ARG A 169 16.27 20.52 19.88
CA ARG A 169 17.38 21.31 20.41
C ARG A 169 17.20 22.81 20.23
N ALA A 170 16.49 23.24 19.20
CA ALA A 170 16.13 24.65 18.98
C ALA A 170 15.02 25.15 19.92
N GLY A 171 14.45 24.26 20.77
CA GLY A 171 13.39 24.63 21.71
C GLY A 171 12.05 24.94 21.09
N LEU A 172 11.84 24.50 19.83
CA LEU A 172 10.57 24.75 19.11
C LEU A 172 9.34 24.17 19.84
N PRO A 173 9.38 22.95 20.41
CA PRO A 173 8.25 22.41 21.15
C PRO A 173 7.88 23.28 22.36
N ASP A 174 8.87 23.74 23.12
CA ASP A 174 8.66 24.59 24.31
C ASP A 174 8.12 25.97 23.93
N ALA A 175 8.63 26.55 22.84
CA ALA A 175 8.14 27.82 22.30
C ALA A 175 6.67 27.71 21.83
N LEU A 176 6.28 26.61 21.21
CA LEU A 176 4.88 26.38 20.81
C LEU A 176 3.95 26.17 22.00
N LEU A 177 4.40 25.43 23.03
CA LEU A 177 3.62 25.26 24.25
C LEU A 177 3.43 26.57 24.98
N GLY A 178 4.43 27.46 24.99
CA GLY A 178 4.33 28.80 25.55
C GLY A 178 3.39 29.75 24.82
N LEU A 179 3.01 29.47 23.59
CA LEU A 179 2.02 30.24 22.83
C LEU A 179 0.57 29.79 23.11
N ILE A 180 0.38 28.59 23.66
CA ILE A 180 -0.93 28.00 23.93
C ILE A 180 -1.38 28.23 25.38
N ASN A 181 -0.43 28.48 26.29
CA ASN A 181 -0.65 28.80 27.71
C ASN A 181 -0.61 30.31 27.94
#